data_a3fb8bb13b771d9d0217f675e757b939
#
_entry.id   a3fb8bb13b771d9d0217f675e757b939
#
_cell.length_a   1.000
_cell.length_b   1.000
_cell.length_c   1.000
_cell.angle_alpha   90.00
_cell.angle_beta   90.00
_cell.angle_gamma   90.00
#
_symmetry.space_group_name_H-M   'P 1'
#
loop_
_entity.id
_entity.type
_entity.pdbx_description
1 polymer ?
#
loop_
_entity_poly.entity_id
_entity_poly.type
_entity_poly.pdbx_seq_one_letter_code
_entity_poly.pdbx_strand_id
1 'polypeptide(L)'
;MQGRIVKVSGPLIVAENMADVKMYDVVKVGEKELIGEVIELRGDKASVQVYEETSGLGVGDKVVSTGMPLSVELAPGLIEGIFDGIQRPLEKIVENYGDRITRGLKVNNLDREKKWRFVPEKKIGDEVIPGDVLGSVQETAIVSHKILVPFGVSGKVTDIREGDFTITETIAKVGDKEVSMLTRWPVRKARPYKEKQTPDMPMVTGQRVIDTLFPIAKGGVAAVPGPFGSGKTVVQHQLAKWADAEIIVYVGCGERGNEMTDVLNEFPELKDPKTGEPLMKRTVLIANTSDMPVAAREASIYTGITIAEYFRDMGYNVAIMADSTSRWAEALREMSGRLEEMPGDEGYPAYLSSRLAEFYERAGIVKVLGSMDKTGSVSAIGAVSPPGGDLSEPVSQATLRIVKVFWGLSAQLAYKRHFPAIDWLISYSLYADRMGEWYEKNVGTDFMELRAFVMNVLQEEASLEEIVRLVGMDTLSYKDRMTLETAKMIREDYLHQNAFHETDTYTSLDKQYRMLKLIKKFYDLGNEAVANYADIDEVTACEAKEKIGRAKYIEESSVASFDEIDAELERELKALAAKGESDV
;
A
#
# COMPACT_ATOMS: atom_id res chain seq x y z
N MET A 1 26.36 -15.98 -24.90
CA MET A 1 26.47 -17.46 -24.94
C MET A 1 25.16 -18.01 -25.45
N GLN A 2 25.19 -19.13 -26.18
CA GLN A 2 23.98 -19.69 -26.80
C GLN A 2 23.83 -21.15 -26.35
N GLY A 3 22.80 -21.36 -25.51
CA GLY A 3 22.34 -22.69 -25.13
C GLY A 3 21.25 -23.21 -26.05
N ARG A 4 20.79 -24.43 -25.79
CA ARG A 4 19.68 -25.08 -26.51
C ARG A 4 18.68 -25.69 -25.54
N ILE A 5 17.41 -25.62 -25.89
CA ILE A 5 16.32 -26.24 -25.10
C ILE A 5 16.45 -27.76 -25.18
N VAL A 6 16.38 -28.43 -24.04
CA VAL A 6 16.32 -29.89 -23.90
C VAL A 6 15.01 -30.41 -23.34
N LYS A 7 14.23 -29.52 -22.66
CA LYS A 7 12.92 -29.86 -22.12
C LYS A 7 12.02 -28.60 -22.12
N VAL A 8 10.76 -28.79 -22.46
CA VAL A 8 9.69 -27.76 -22.33
C VAL A 8 8.58 -28.34 -21.48
N SER A 9 8.19 -27.62 -20.42
CA SER A 9 7.11 -28.01 -19.50
C SER A 9 6.27 -26.79 -19.12
N GLY A 10 5.32 -26.45 -19.97
CA GLY A 10 4.56 -25.20 -19.82
C GLY A 10 5.51 -24.00 -19.90
N PRO A 11 5.42 -23.01 -18.99
CA PRO A 11 6.30 -21.84 -18.99
C PRO A 11 7.73 -22.14 -18.52
N LEU A 12 8.02 -23.35 -18.04
CA LEU A 12 9.36 -23.79 -17.66
C LEU A 12 10.06 -24.50 -18.84
N ILE A 13 11.26 -24.04 -19.17
CA ILE A 13 12.15 -24.73 -20.07
C ILE A 13 13.45 -25.10 -19.38
N VAL A 14 14.12 -26.18 -19.85
CA VAL A 14 15.48 -26.51 -19.45
C VAL A 14 16.37 -26.38 -20.68
N ALA A 15 17.44 -25.60 -20.52
CA ALA A 15 18.44 -25.40 -21.57
C ALA A 15 19.80 -25.94 -21.12
N GLU A 16 20.53 -26.56 -22.06
CA GLU A 16 21.93 -27.01 -21.88
C GLU A 16 22.93 -26.01 -22.47
N ASN A 17 24.21 -26.20 -22.18
CA ASN A 17 25.31 -25.29 -22.56
C ASN A 17 25.19 -23.89 -21.94
N MET A 18 24.71 -23.82 -20.70
CA MET A 18 24.47 -22.60 -19.96
C MET A 18 25.43 -22.42 -18.76
N ALA A 19 26.63 -22.95 -18.80
CA ALA A 19 27.57 -22.98 -17.67
C ALA A 19 27.99 -21.59 -17.13
N ASP A 20 28.00 -20.57 -17.98
CA ASP A 20 28.43 -19.21 -17.59
C ASP A 20 27.27 -18.27 -17.19
N VAL A 21 26.06 -18.78 -17.14
CA VAL A 21 24.87 -18.01 -16.77
C VAL A 21 24.74 -17.96 -15.25
N LYS A 22 24.26 -16.84 -14.73
CA LYS A 22 24.02 -16.67 -13.30
C LYS A 22 22.56 -16.84 -12.96
N MET A 23 22.28 -17.15 -11.70
CA MET A 23 20.92 -17.13 -11.16
C MET A 23 20.27 -15.77 -11.41
N TYR A 24 19.04 -15.81 -11.88
CA TYR A 24 18.22 -14.65 -12.21
C TYR A 24 18.66 -13.85 -13.43
N ASP A 25 19.62 -14.36 -14.21
CA ASP A 25 19.92 -13.74 -15.51
C ASP A 25 18.72 -13.87 -16.45
N VAL A 26 18.44 -12.78 -17.16
CA VAL A 26 17.45 -12.76 -18.21
C VAL A 26 18.01 -13.44 -19.46
N VAL A 27 17.22 -14.30 -20.06
CA VAL A 27 17.54 -15.01 -21.31
C VAL A 27 16.48 -14.75 -22.36
N LYS A 28 16.87 -14.83 -23.61
CA LYS A 28 16.01 -14.78 -24.80
C LYS A 28 15.86 -16.18 -25.36
N VAL A 29 14.61 -16.63 -25.48
CA VAL A 29 14.24 -18.01 -25.79
C VAL A 29 13.59 -18.12 -27.16
N GLY A 30 14.09 -19.01 -27.99
CA GLY A 30 13.58 -19.31 -29.33
C GLY A 30 13.83 -18.21 -30.36
N GLU A 31 13.24 -18.36 -31.54
CA GLU A 31 13.37 -17.38 -32.64
C GLU A 31 12.67 -16.05 -32.33
N LYS A 32 11.58 -16.10 -31.59
CA LYS A 32 10.82 -14.91 -31.18
C LYS A 32 11.48 -14.11 -30.03
N GLU A 33 12.59 -14.62 -29.50
CA GLU A 33 13.33 -14.03 -28.40
C GLU A 33 12.44 -13.77 -27.16
N LEU A 34 11.62 -14.77 -26.79
CA LEU A 34 10.78 -14.67 -25.60
C LEU A 34 11.63 -14.43 -24.35
N ILE A 35 11.17 -13.55 -23.48
CA ILE A 35 11.91 -13.20 -22.26
C ILE A 35 11.71 -14.30 -21.22
N GLY A 36 12.81 -14.78 -20.65
CA GLY A 36 12.82 -15.71 -19.53
C GLY A 36 13.86 -15.35 -18.49
N GLU A 37 13.76 -15.95 -17.32
CA GLU A 37 14.70 -15.76 -16.20
C GLU A 37 15.22 -17.12 -15.74
N VAL A 38 16.51 -17.20 -15.47
CA VAL A 38 17.14 -18.40 -14.92
C VAL A 38 16.76 -18.54 -13.45
N ILE A 39 16.08 -19.64 -13.11
CA ILE A 39 15.59 -19.89 -11.74
C ILE A 39 16.25 -21.08 -11.06
N GLU A 40 17.02 -21.88 -11.79
CA GLU A 40 17.79 -22.98 -11.24
C GLU A 40 19.00 -23.28 -12.16
N LEU A 41 20.11 -23.70 -11.57
CA LEU A 41 21.32 -24.13 -12.28
C LEU A 41 21.75 -25.51 -11.78
N ARG A 42 21.95 -26.45 -12.71
CA ARG A 42 22.47 -27.81 -12.45
C ARG A 42 23.56 -28.17 -13.46
N GLY A 43 24.81 -27.97 -13.08
CA GLY A 43 25.93 -28.19 -13.97
C GLY A 43 25.93 -27.20 -15.13
N ASP A 44 25.83 -27.68 -16.36
CA ASP A 44 25.72 -26.88 -17.58
C ASP A 44 24.27 -26.60 -18.00
N LYS A 45 23.29 -27.09 -17.24
CA LYS A 45 21.87 -26.90 -17.49
C LYS A 45 21.28 -25.78 -16.65
N ALA A 46 20.44 -24.97 -17.27
CA ALA A 46 19.64 -23.93 -16.62
C ALA A 46 18.14 -24.22 -16.78
N SER A 47 17.39 -24.19 -15.67
CA SER A 47 15.95 -24.12 -15.71
C SER A 47 15.55 -22.65 -15.84
N VAL A 48 14.74 -22.34 -16.85
CA VAL A 48 14.34 -20.98 -17.20
C VAL A 48 12.83 -20.88 -17.13
N GLN A 49 12.36 -19.91 -16.36
CA GLN A 49 10.95 -19.51 -16.33
C GLN A 49 10.71 -18.45 -17.40
N VAL A 50 9.88 -18.77 -18.40
CA VAL A 50 9.54 -17.83 -19.47
C VAL A 50 8.37 -16.95 -19.05
N TYR A 51 8.49 -15.65 -19.27
CA TYR A 51 7.48 -14.65 -18.93
C TYR A 51 6.33 -14.54 -19.93
N GLU A 52 6.40 -15.30 -21.00
CA GLU A 52 5.42 -15.33 -22.08
C GLU A 52 4.94 -16.76 -22.33
N GLU A 53 3.91 -16.91 -23.13
CA GLU A 53 3.42 -18.23 -23.52
C GLU A 53 4.44 -18.98 -24.37
N THR A 54 4.74 -20.23 -24.01
CA THR A 54 5.78 -21.06 -24.62
C THR A 54 5.31 -21.96 -25.78
N SER A 55 4.03 -21.83 -26.19
CA SER A 55 3.51 -22.62 -27.33
C SER A 55 4.38 -22.44 -28.57
N GLY A 56 4.79 -23.53 -29.17
CA GLY A 56 5.63 -23.55 -30.37
C GLY A 56 7.15 -23.51 -30.09
N LEU A 57 7.59 -23.46 -28.82
CA LEU A 57 8.97 -23.77 -28.48
C LEU A 57 9.20 -25.27 -28.50
N GLY A 58 10.36 -25.67 -29.00
CA GLY A 58 10.74 -27.06 -29.12
C GLY A 58 12.16 -27.36 -28.61
N VAL A 59 12.44 -28.67 -28.49
CA VAL A 59 13.80 -29.12 -28.18
C VAL A 59 14.73 -28.73 -29.32
N GLY A 60 15.88 -28.14 -28.96
CA GLY A 60 16.86 -27.64 -29.93
C GLY A 60 16.78 -26.14 -30.21
N ASP A 61 15.70 -25.47 -29.81
CA ASP A 61 15.60 -24.03 -29.94
C ASP A 61 16.68 -23.30 -29.12
N LYS A 62 17.14 -22.18 -29.65
CA LYS A 62 18.23 -21.40 -29.03
C LYS A 62 17.78 -20.69 -27.75
N VAL A 63 18.68 -20.60 -26.78
CA VAL A 63 18.55 -19.78 -25.58
C VAL A 63 19.79 -18.90 -25.46
N VAL A 64 19.59 -17.58 -25.38
CA VAL A 64 20.69 -16.62 -25.35
C VAL A 64 20.63 -15.81 -24.08
N SER A 65 21.69 -15.86 -23.25
CA SER A 65 21.77 -15.02 -22.05
C SER A 65 22.05 -13.56 -22.40
N THR A 66 21.40 -12.66 -21.69
CA THR A 66 21.67 -11.21 -21.74
C THR A 66 22.83 -10.82 -20.82
N GLY A 67 23.23 -11.70 -19.90
CA GLY A 67 24.25 -11.44 -18.86
C GLY A 67 23.80 -10.44 -17.79
N MET A 68 22.52 -10.11 -17.75
CA MET A 68 21.96 -9.18 -16.78
C MET A 68 20.69 -9.74 -16.14
N PRO A 69 20.45 -9.48 -14.84
CA PRO A 69 19.21 -9.87 -14.19
C PRO A 69 18.03 -9.03 -14.67
N LEU A 70 16.81 -9.51 -14.40
CA LEU A 70 15.60 -8.74 -14.65
C LEU A 70 15.69 -7.39 -13.95
N SER A 71 15.62 -6.32 -14.74
CA SER A 71 15.82 -4.95 -14.29
C SER A 71 14.70 -4.06 -14.80
N VAL A 72 14.33 -3.09 -13.97
CA VAL A 72 13.41 -2.01 -14.38
C VAL A 72 14.18 -0.80 -14.89
N GLU A 73 13.57 -0.09 -15.81
CA GLU A 73 14.01 1.21 -16.28
C GLU A 73 13.43 2.30 -15.40
N LEU A 74 14.28 3.18 -14.93
CA LEU A 74 13.97 4.22 -13.97
C LEU A 74 14.34 5.58 -14.58
N ALA A 75 13.31 6.35 -14.93
CA ALA A 75 13.43 7.66 -15.58
C ALA A 75 12.10 8.41 -15.56
N PRO A 76 12.05 9.69 -15.97
CA PRO A 76 10.77 10.35 -16.25
C PRO A 76 9.92 9.57 -17.25
N GLY A 77 8.61 9.50 -17.01
CA GLY A 77 7.66 8.67 -17.76
C GLY A 77 7.14 7.44 -17.01
N LEU A 78 7.56 7.28 -15.74
CA LEU A 78 7.01 6.26 -14.84
C LEU A 78 5.64 6.67 -14.29
N ILE A 79 5.51 7.92 -13.85
CA ILE A 79 4.23 8.44 -13.34
C ILE A 79 3.20 8.48 -14.46
N GLU A 80 1.95 8.18 -14.15
CA GLU A 80 0.84 7.94 -15.10
C GLU A 80 1.02 6.67 -15.94
N GLY A 81 2.13 5.94 -15.78
CA GLY A 81 2.40 4.73 -16.53
C GLY A 81 1.58 3.54 -16.03
N ILE A 82 1.13 2.73 -16.98
CA ILE A 82 0.44 1.46 -16.74
C ILE A 82 1.31 0.35 -17.36
N PHE A 83 1.88 -0.48 -16.49
CA PHE A 83 2.84 -1.51 -16.87
C PHE A 83 2.35 -2.90 -16.49
N ASP A 84 2.88 -3.91 -17.17
CA ASP A 84 2.74 -5.29 -16.71
C ASP A 84 3.81 -5.68 -15.68
N GLY A 85 3.83 -6.94 -15.24
CA GLY A 85 4.74 -7.43 -14.20
C GLY A 85 6.23 -7.31 -14.52
N ILE A 86 6.61 -7.18 -15.77
CA ILE A 86 8.00 -6.99 -16.23
C ILE A 86 8.23 -5.62 -16.85
N GLN A 87 7.38 -4.66 -16.51
CA GLN A 87 7.45 -3.25 -16.94
C GLN A 87 7.19 -3.03 -18.44
N ARG A 88 6.44 -3.89 -19.13
CA ARG A 88 6.00 -3.55 -20.48
C ARG A 88 4.84 -2.54 -20.41
N PRO A 89 4.88 -1.43 -21.18
CA PRO A 89 3.83 -0.41 -21.15
C PRO A 89 2.57 -0.90 -21.86
N LEU A 90 1.49 -1.13 -21.13
CA LEU A 90 0.26 -1.72 -21.65
C LEU A 90 -0.44 -0.82 -22.67
N GLU A 91 -0.47 0.48 -22.45
CA GLU A 91 -1.06 1.44 -23.39
C GLU A 91 -0.38 1.41 -24.77
N LYS A 92 0.96 1.40 -24.77
CA LYS A 92 1.74 1.31 -26.03
C LYS A 92 1.55 -0.04 -26.73
N ILE A 93 1.33 -1.10 -25.97
CA ILE A 93 1.03 -2.42 -26.55
C ILE A 93 -0.33 -2.38 -27.25
N VAL A 94 -1.35 -1.81 -26.62
CA VAL A 94 -2.68 -1.66 -27.22
C VAL A 94 -2.63 -0.78 -28.48
N GLU A 95 -1.94 0.34 -28.42
CA GLU A 95 -1.79 1.25 -29.57
C GLU A 95 -1.11 0.59 -30.79
N ASN A 96 -0.05 -0.20 -30.55
CA ASN A 96 0.77 -0.74 -31.64
C ASN A 96 0.34 -2.14 -32.11
N TYR A 97 -0.25 -2.94 -31.23
CA TYR A 97 -0.48 -4.38 -31.47
C TYR A 97 -1.93 -4.81 -31.21
N GLY A 98 -2.81 -3.91 -30.74
CA GLY A 98 -4.20 -4.20 -30.40
C GLY A 98 -4.41 -4.81 -29.02
N ASP A 99 -5.60 -5.33 -28.76
CA ASP A 99 -6.09 -5.71 -27.43
C ASP A 99 -5.44 -6.96 -26.83
N ARG A 100 -4.54 -7.61 -27.54
CA ARG A 100 -3.91 -8.84 -27.09
C ARG A 100 -2.39 -8.70 -27.00
N ILE A 101 -1.84 -9.10 -25.86
CA ILE A 101 -0.40 -9.23 -25.70
C ILE A 101 0.08 -10.45 -26.51
N THR A 102 0.67 -10.20 -27.65
CA THR A 102 1.26 -11.25 -28.49
C THR A 102 2.68 -11.56 -28.06
N ARG A 103 3.15 -12.79 -28.36
CA ARG A 103 4.49 -13.27 -27.96
C ARG A 103 5.59 -12.56 -28.72
N GLY A 104 6.69 -12.28 -28.00
CA GLY A 104 7.91 -11.70 -28.58
C GLY A 104 7.76 -10.22 -28.93
N LEU A 105 6.85 -9.49 -28.26
CA LEU A 105 6.70 -8.05 -28.44
C LEU A 105 7.98 -7.31 -28.05
N LYS A 106 8.46 -6.47 -28.94
CA LYS A 106 9.61 -5.59 -28.71
C LYS A 106 9.10 -4.17 -28.49
N VAL A 107 8.84 -3.81 -27.24
CA VAL A 107 8.42 -2.47 -26.85
C VAL A 107 9.41 -1.93 -25.82
N ASN A 108 9.81 -0.68 -25.95
CA ASN A 108 10.61 -0.01 -24.93
C ASN A 108 9.76 0.18 -23.67
N ASN A 109 10.34 -0.08 -22.51
CA ASN A 109 9.64 0.04 -21.24
C ASN A 109 9.20 1.48 -20.97
N LEU A 110 10.03 2.46 -21.33
CA LEU A 110 9.73 3.88 -21.25
C LEU A 110 9.88 4.54 -22.64
N ASP A 111 9.20 5.65 -22.82
CA ASP A 111 9.22 6.38 -24.09
C ASP A 111 10.60 6.97 -24.39
N ARG A 112 11.17 6.63 -25.56
CA ARG A 112 12.48 7.10 -26.00
C ARG A 112 12.45 8.41 -26.81
N GLU A 113 11.28 8.81 -27.24
CA GLU A 113 11.12 9.96 -28.15
C GLU A 113 10.65 11.21 -27.39
N LYS A 114 9.91 11.01 -26.30
CA LYS A 114 9.41 12.11 -25.49
C LYS A 114 10.54 12.91 -24.91
N LYS A 115 10.50 14.22 -25.09
CA LYS A 115 11.45 15.17 -24.53
C LYS A 115 10.94 15.74 -23.22
N TRP A 116 11.86 15.88 -22.29
CA TRP A 116 11.62 16.38 -20.93
C TRP A 116 12.50 17.60 -20.69
N ARG A 117 11.92 18.65 -20.11
CA ARG A 117 12.64 19.85 -19.73
C ARG A 117 13.46 19.57 -18.49
N PHE A 118 14.77 19.41 -18.67
CA PHE A 118 15.74 19.24 -17.57
C PHE A 118 16.24 20.59 -17.07
N VAL A 119 16.11 20.82 -15.76
CA VAL A 119 16.61 22.02 -15.07
C VAL A 119 17.71 21.58 -14.10
N PRO A 120 18.98 21.97 -14.31
CA PRO A 120 20.08 21.59 -13.46
C PRO A 120 20.00 22.27 -12.09
N GLU A 121 20.32 21.53 -11.03
CA GLU A 121 20.53 22.03 -9.66
C GLU A 121 22.01 22.12 -9.30
N LYS A 122 22.88 21.41 -10.03
CA LYS A 122 24.35 21.44 -9.89
C LYS A 122 24.98 22.28 -10.98
N LYS A 123 26.22 22.74 -10.71
CA LYS A 123 27.02 23.53 -11.63
C LYS A 123 28.29 22.78 -12.01
N ILE A 124 28.91 23.20 -13.11
CA ILE A 124 30.23 22.71 -13.50
C ILE A 124 31.23 23.01 -12.38
N GLY A 125 31.99 22.02 -11.97
CA GLY A 125 32.95 22.06 -10.87
C GLY A 125 32.45 21.54 -9.53
N ASP A 126 31.13 21.36 -9.35
CA ASP A 126 30.59 20.78 -8.13
C ASP A 126 31.03 19.30 -7.99
N GLU A 127 31.39 18.91 -6.78
CA GLU A 127 31.64 17.49 -6.47
C GLU A 127 30.33 16.79 -6.13
N VAL A 128 30.12 15.62 -6.73
CA VAL A 128 28.92 14.82 -6.55
C VAL A 128 29.24 13.37 -6.24
N ILE A 129 28.38 12.74 -5.46
CA ILE A 129 28.44 11.33 -5.11
C ILE A 129 27.12 10.65 -5.51
N PRO A 130 27.06 9.30 -5.58
CA PRO A 130 25.82 8.59 -5.89
C PRO A 130 24.66 9.03 -5.01
N GLY A 131 23.52 9.34 -5.61
CA GLY A 131 22.32 9.80 -4.93
C GLY A 131 22.18 11.32 -4.80
N ASP A 132 23.21 12.11 -5.14
CA ASP A 132 23.08 13.56 -5.25
C ASP A 132 22.12 13.94 -6.39
N VAL A 133 21.36 15.01 -6.19
CA VAL A 133 20.46 15.54 -7.22
C VAL A 133 21.25 16.36 -8.22
N LEU A 134 21.27 15.94 -9.49
CA LEU A 134 21.86 16.72 -10.59
C LEU A 134 20.92 17.82 -11.05
N GLY A 135 19.66 17.58 -11.07
CA GLY A 135 18.61 18.50 -11.51
C GLY A 135 17.25 17.83 -11.46
N SER A 136 16.25 18.49 -11.99
CA SER A 136 14.87 18.03 -11.96
C SER A 136 14.15 18.18 -13.29
N VAL A 137 13.11 17.38 -13.45
CA VAL A 137 12.15 17.41 -14.56
C VAL A 137 10.75 17.48 -13.95
N GLN A 138 9.93 18.43 -14.40
CA GLN A 138 8.53 18.45 -14.02
C GLN A 138 7.79 17.38 -14.81
N GLU A 139 7.59 16.19 -14.21
CA GLU A 139 6.99 15.05 -14.88
C GLU A 139 5.48 15.19 -15.02
N THR A 140 4.82 15.60 -13.94
CA THR A 140 3.39 15.94 -13.91
C THR A 140 3.17 17.26 -13.17
N ALA A 141 1.93 17.76 -13.12
CA ALA A 141 1.61 18.96 -12.35
C ALA A 141 1.96 18.83 -10.85
N ILE A 142 1.99 17.61 -10.32
CA ILE A 142 2.21 17.32 -8.90
C ILE A 142 3.65 16.86 -8.62
N VAL A 143 4.26 16.10 -9.54
CA VAL A 143 5.52 15.38 -9.31
C VAL A 143 6.68 16.05 -10.03
N SER A 144 7.66 16.51 -9.25
CA SER A 144 8.97 16.94 -9.74
C SER A 144 9.95 15.76 -9.66
N HIS A 145 10.27 15.19 -10.82
CA HIS A 145 11.16 14.05 -10.94
C HIS A 145 12.62 14.49 -10.78
N LYS A 146 13.27 14.05 -9.73
CA LYS A 146 14.67 14.38 -9.46
C LYS A 146 15.60 13.40 -10.14
N ILE A 147 16.54 13.92 -10.91
CA ILE A 147 17.55 13.11 -11.57
C ILE A 147 18.75 12.99 -10.64
N LEU A 148 19.01 11.78 -10.20
CA LEU A 148 20.06 11.46 -9.23
C LEU A 148 21.33 11.01 -9.93
N VAL A 149 22.48 11.29 -9.32
CA VAL A 149 23.76 10.71 -9.74
C VAL A 149 23.68 9.19 -9.61
N PRO A 150 23.94 8.44 -10.70
CA PRO A 150 23.85 6.99 -10.70
C PRO A 150 24.85 6.31 -9.76
N PHE A 151 24.54 5.09 -9.35
CA PHE A 151 25.49 4.27 -8.58
C PHE A 151 26.77 4.02 -9.36
N GLY A 152 27.91 4.14 -8.68
CA GLY A 152 29.22 3.98 -9.30
C GLY A 152 29.71 5.19 -10.10
N VAL A 153 29.00 6.32 -10.01
CA VAL A 153 29.40 7.60 -10.57
C VAL A 153 29.70 8.58 -9.44
N SER A 154 30.89 9.14 -9.41
CA SER A 154 31.28 10.18 -8.44
C SER A 154 32.40 11.04 -9.02
N GLY A 155 32.54 12.26 -8.56
CA GLY A 155 33.57 13.20 -8.96
C GLY A 155 33.04 14.60 -9.27
N LYS A 156 33.79 15.38 -10.02
CA LYS A 156 33.39 16.73 -10.41
C LYS A 156 32.48 16.70 -11.63
N VAL A 157 31.44 17.53 -11.60
CA VAL A 157 30.61 17.82 -12.76
C VAL A 157 31.43 18.57 -13.78
N THR A 158 31.71 17.99 -14.94
CA THR A 158 32.50 18.58 -16.03
C THR A 158 31.62 19.21 -17.11
N ASP A 159 30.41 18.74 -17.29
CA ASP A 159 29.38 19.31 -18.18
C ASP A 159 27.99 19.08 -17.60
N ILE A 160 27.14 20.07 -17.69
CA ILE A 160 25.70 19.95 -17.34
C ILE A 160 24.95 21.05 -18.10
N ARG A 161 23.81 20.68 -18.70
CA ARG A 161 23.08 21.59 -19.58
C ARG A 161 21.60 21.58 -19.25
N GLU A 162 21.00 22.77 -19.22
CA GLU A 162 19.55 22.96 -19.23
C GLU A 162 19.02 22.77 -20.64
N GLY A 163 17.88 22.11 -20.79
CA GLY A 163 17.24 21.93 -22.10
C GLY A 163 16.23 20.80 -22.13
N ASP A 164 15.73 20.56 -23.32
CA ASP A 164 14.78 19.50 -23.60
C ASP A 164 15.51 18.28 -24.13
N PHE A 165 15.51 17.20 -23.33
CA PHE A 165 16.23 15.97 -23.62
C PHE A 165 15.29 14.76 -23.57
N THR A 166 15.57 13.76 -24.38
CA THR A 166 15.02 12.42 -24.18
C THR A 166 15.68 11.75 -22.98
N ILE A 167 15.09 10.69 -22.46
CA ILE A 167 15.63 9.98 -21.27
C ILE A 167 17.00 9.32 -21.52
N THR A 168 17.37 9.11 -22.78
CA THR A 168 18.63 8.46 -23.18
C THR A 168 19.74 9.44 -23.57
N GLU A 169 19.41 10.69 -23.84
CA GLU A 169 20.40 11.72 -24.17
C GLU A 169 21.24 12.10 -22.94
N THR A 170 22.50 12.42 -23.15
CA THR A 170 23.42 12.87 -22.10
C THR A 170 23.03 14.28 -21.63
N ILE A 171 22.70 14.39 -20.34
CA ILE A 171 22.34 15.65 -19.68
C ILE A 171 23.49 16.26 -18.90
N ALA A 172 24.41 15.43 -18.41
CA ALA A 172 25.57 15.84 -17.63
C ALA A 172 26.74 14.88 -17.83
N LYS A 173 27.96 15.37 -17.48
CA LYS A 173 29.16 14.56 -17.35
C LYS A 173 29.76 14.72 -15.98
N VAL A 174 30.10 13.60 -15.35
CA VAL A 174 30.78 13.57 -14.04
C VAL A 174 32.13 12.89 -14.24
N GLY A 175 33.19 13.67 -14.18
CA GLY A 175 34.50 13.25 -14.70
C GLY A 175 34.37 12.90 -16.20
N ASP A 176 34.75 11.70 -16.54
CA ASP A 176 34.66 11.18 -17.93
C ASP A 176 33.36 10.41 -18.21
N LYS A 177 32.48 10.24 -17.20
CA LYS A 177 31.25 9.45 -17.34
C LYS A 177 30.09 10.33 -17.77
N GLU A 178 29.44 9.90 -18.85
CA GLU A 178 28.19 10.50 -19.32
C GLU A 178 27.01 10.01 -18.47
N VAL A 179 26.13 10.94 -18.12
CA VAL A 179 24.92 10.68 -17.34
C VAL A 179 23.71 11.07 -18.15
N SER A 180 22.76 10.13 -18.29
CA SER A 180 21.42 10.37 -18.84
C SER A 180 20.37 10.27 -17.73
N MET A 181 19.12 10.60 -18.05
CA MET A 181 18.01 10.44 -17.09
C MET A 181 17.66 8.99 -16.83
N LEU A 182 17.94 8.09 -17.78
CA LEU A 182 17.62 6.67 -17.70
C LEU A 182 18.66 5.92 -16.87
N THR A 183 18.18 5.21 -15.85
CA THR A 183 18.96 4.22 -15.12
C THR A 183 18.24 2.88 -15.10
N ARG A 184 18.94 1.79 -14.83
CA ARG A 184 18.38 0.44 -14.68
C ARG A 184 18.75 -0.12 -13.33
N TRP A 185 17.80 -0.84 -12.71
CA TRP A 185 18.04 -1.50 -11.44
C TRP A 185 17.45 -2.91 -11.41
N PRO A 186 18.21 -3.92 -10.91
CA PRO A 186 17.71 -5.29 -10.76
C PRO A 186 16.54 -5.33 -9.76
N VAL A 187 15.41 -5.90 -10.17
CA VAL A 187 14.18 -5.87 -9.35
C VAL A 187 14.30 -6.65 -8.04
N ARG A 188 15.09 -7.72 -8.01
CA ARG A 188 15.29 -8.57 -6.84
C ARG A 188 16.30 -8.01 -5.84
N LYS A 189 16.97 -6.91 -6.18
CA LYS A 189 17.95 -6.26 -5.31
C LYS A 189 17.36 -4.98 -4.73
N ALA A 190 17.31 -4.90 -3.40
CA ALA A 190 16.92 -3.66 -2.72
C ALA A 190 17.87 -2.51 -3.08
N ARG A 191 17.31 -1.30 -3.20
CA ARG A 191 18.12 -0.10 -3.46
C ARG A 191 18.80 0.35 -2.17
N PRO A 192 20.11 0.71 -2.23
CA PRO A 192 20.85 1.06 -1.03
C PRO A 192 20.41 2.41 -0.46
N TYR A 193 20.64 2.57 0.84
CA TYR A 193 20.42 3.78 1.62
C TYR A 193 21.55 3.94 2.65
N LYS A 194 21.65 5.11 3.29
CA LYS A 194 22.64 5.33 4.36
C LYS A 194 22.26 4.63 5.66
N GLU A 195 21.05 4.89 6.11
CA GLU A 195 20.56 4.44 7.41
C GLU A 195 19.04 4.24 7.37
N LYS A 196 18.56 3.19 8.00
CA LYS A 196 17.13 2.98 8.20
C LYS A 196 16.71 3.60 9.53
N GLN A 197 15.65 4.39 9.51
CA GLN A 197 15.13 5.06 10.68
C GLN A 197 13.93 4.32 11.26
N THR A 198 13.68 4.53 12.55
CA THR A 198 12.49 3.97 13.20
C THR A 198 11.26 4.78 12.79
N PRO A 199 10.17 4.14 12.32
CA PRO A 199 8.91 4.82 12.05
C PRO A 199 8.28 5.34 13.35
N ASP A 200 8.09 6.65 13.46
CA ASP A 200 7.57 7.36 14.64
C ASP A 200 6.46 8.36 14.32
N MET A 201 6.13 8.52 13.04
CA MET A 201 5.07 9.41 12.59
C MET A 201 3.97 8.61 11.87
N PRO A 202 2.69 8.92 12.11
CA PRO A 202 1.61 8.26 11.41
C PRO A 202 1.57 8.67 9.93
N MET A 203 1.20 7.71 9.08
CA MET A 203 0.69 8.00 7.76
C MET A 203 -0.82 8.21 7.88
N VAL A 204 -1.24 9.46 7.95
CA VAL A 204 -2.65 9.81 8.11
C VAL A 204 -3.44 9.37 6.87
N THR A 205 -4.53 8.65 7.09
CA THR A 205 -5.34 8.05 6.02
C THR A 205 -6.71 8.71 5.85
N GLY A 206 -7.15 9.49 6.83
CA GLY A 206 -8.50 10.03 6.86
C GLY A 206 -9.58 8.99 7.14
N GLN A 207 -9.19 7.73 7.38
CA GLN A 207 -10.08 6.66 7.77
C GLN A 207 -10.07 6.51 9.29
N ARG A 208 -11.21 6.79 9.95
CA ARG A 208 -11.30 6.87 11.41
C ARG A 208 -10.86 5.61 12.13
N VAL A 209 -11.28 4.44 11.63
CA VAL A 209 -10.89 3.15 12.22
C VAL A 209 -9.39 2.91 12.14
N ILE A 210 -8.75 3.34 11.07
CA ILE A 210 -7.30 3.20 10.87
C ILE A 210 -6.57 4.21 11.73
N ASP A 211 -6.81 5.50 11.52
CA ASP A 211 -6.03 6.57 12.14
C ASP A 211 -6.12 6.56 13.67
N THR A 212 -7.29 6.19 14.22
CA THR A 212 -7.51 6.16 15.67
C THR A 212 -7.11 4.83 16.29
N LEU A 213 -7.62 3.70 15.76
CA LEU A 213 -7.47 2.42 16.45
C LEU A 213 -6.24 1.65 15.99
N PHE A 214 -5.99 1.61 14.69
CA PHE A 214 -4.94 0.77 14.10
C PHE A 214 -4.05 1.55 13.14
N PRO A 215 -3.39 2.62 13.60
CA PRO A 215 -2.61 3.49 12.73
C PRO A 215 -1.40 2.78 12.13
N ILE A 216 -1.08 3.16 10.90
CA ILE A 216 0.16 2.80 10.23
C ILE A 216 1.14 3.97 10.29
N ALA A 217 2.41 3.67 10.55
CA ALA A 217 3.45 4.69 10.48
C ALA A 217 3.90 4.95 9.04
N LYS A 218 4.39 6.14 8.74
CA LYS A 218 5.16 6.38 7.51
C LYS A 218 6.35 5.43 7.46
N GLY A 219 6.52 4.76 6.33
CA GLY A 219 7.51 3.70 6.21
C GLY A 219 7.13 2.39 6.92
N GLY A 220 5.88 2.27 7.37
CA GLY A 220 5.36 1.08 8.02
C GLY A 220 4.89 -0.01 7.06
N VAL A 221 4.57 -1.16 7.63
CA VAL A 221 4.07 -2.33 6.91
C VAL A 221 2.74 -2.79 7.47
N ALA A 222 1.76 -2.96 6.60
CA ALA A 222 0.41 -3.38 6.96
C ALA A 222 -0.10 -4.49 6.05
N ALA A 223 -0.99 -5.32 6.58
CA ALA A 223 -1.75 -6.29 5.82
C ALA A 223 -3.26 -6.04 5.95
N VAL A 224 -3.97 -6.26 4.86
CA VAL A 224 -5.43 -6.19 4.77
C VAL A 224 -5.95 -7.56 4.38
N PRO A 225 -6.05 -8.50 5.31
CA PRO A 225 -6.64 -9.80 5.02
C PRO A 225 -8.16 -9.73 5.12
N GLY A 226 -8.80 -10.48 4.25
CA GLY A 226 -10.24 -10.62 4.30
C GLY A 226 -10.80 -11.52 3.19
N PRO A 227 -11.98 -12.11 3.41
CA PRO A 227 -12.64 -12.91 2.41
C PRO A 227 -13.04 -12.10 1.18
N PHE A 228 -13.43 -12.78 0.13
CA PHE A 228 -13.96 -12.12 -1.07
C PHE A 228 -15.22 -11.30 -0.73
N GLY A 229 -15.33 -10.10 -1.31
CA GLY A 229 -16.45 -9.20 -1.08
C GLY A 229 -16.44 -8.44 0.25
N SER A 230 -15.37 -8.54 1.05
CA SER A 230 -15.25 -7.80 2.32
C SER A 230 -14.79 -6.35 2.16
N GLY A 231 -14.53 -5.89 0.94
CA GLY A 231 -14.14 -4.51 0.64
C GLY A 231 -12.64 -4.23 0.66
N LYS A 232 -11.77 -5.25 0.48
CA LYS A 232 -10.30 -5.07 0.40
C LYS A 232 -9.89 -3.99 -0.60
N THR A 233 -10.39 -4.10 -1.81
CA THR A 233 -10.07 -3.15 -2.90
C THR A 233 -10.53 -1.74 -2.56
N VAL A 234 -11.73 -1.58 -1.97
CA VAL A 234 -12.23 -0.26 -1.55
C VAL A 234 -11.33 0.36 -0.47
N VAL A 235 -10.89 -0.42 0.51
CA VAL A 235 -9.93 0.06 1.53
C VAL A 235 -8.64 0.54 0.87
N GLN A 236 -8.08 -0.22 -0.05
CA GLN A 236 -6.85 0.17 -0.75
C GLN A 236 -7.04 1.40 -1.64
N HIS A 237 -8.18 1.55 -2.32
CA HIS A 237 -8.50 2.75 -3.09
C HIS A 237 -8.63 3.98 -2.18
N GLN A 238 -9.29 3.85 -1.03
CA GLN A 238 -9.37 4.94 -0.05
C GLN A 238 -7.98 5.33 0.48
N LEU A 239 -7.12 4.36 0.75
CA LEU A 239 -5.74 4.62 1.14
C LEU A 239 -4.95 5.31 0.01
N ALA A 240 -5.09 4.85 -1.23
CA ALA A 240 -4.44 5.48 -2.38
C ALA A 240 -4.88 6.94 -2.56
N LYS A 241 -6.16 7.23 -2.36
CA LYS A 241 -6.74 8.56 -2.51
C LYS A 241 -6.35 9.51 -1.39
N TRP A 242 -6.42 9.07 -0.14
CA TRP A 242 -6.42 9.94 1.03
C TRP A 242 -5.15 9.86 1.88
N ALA A 243 -4.39 8.76 1.80
CA ALA A 243 -3.20 8.60 2.60
C ALA A 243 -2.19 9.73 2.36
N ASP A 244 -1.52 10.13 3.42
CA ASP A 244 -0.45 11.13 3.38
C ASP A 244 0.83 10.54 2.77
N ALA A 245 0.71 10.16 1.49
CA ALA A 245 1.78 9.73 0.63
C ALA A 245 1.82 10.60 -0.62
N GLU A 246 3.01 10.95 -1.07
CA GLU A 246 3.20 11.85 -2.22
C GLU A 246 3.13 11.08 -3.54
N ILE A 247 3.54 9.82 -3.53
CA ILE A 247 3.52 8.93 -4.70
C ILE A 247 2.90 7.60 -4.30
N ILE A 248 2.06 7.09 -5.18
CA ILE A 248 1.40 5.79 -5.05
C ILE A 248 1.95 4.84 -6.11
N VAL A 249 2.33 3.65 -5.70
CA VAL A 249 2.61 2.52 -6.59
C VAL A 249 1.56 1.45 -6.29
N TYR A 250 0.66 1.22 -7.25
CA TYR A 250 -0.37 0.20 -7.12
C TYR A 250 -0.01 -1.02 -7.95
N VAL A 251 0.08 -2.18 -7.31
CA VAL A 251 0.42 -3.46 -7.95
C VAL A 251 -0.79 -4.39 -7.88
N GLY A 252 -1.48 -4.54 -8.99
CA GLY A 252 -2.47 -5.59 -9.18
C GLY A 252 -1.77 -6.89 -9.55
N CYS A 253 -1.64 -7.79 -8.59
CA CYS A 253 -0.90 -9.04 -8.73
C CYS A 253 -1.86 -10.22 -8.79
N GLY A 254 -2.15 -10.70 -10.00
CA GLY A 254 -2.99 -11.87 -10.23
C GLY A 254 -4.48 -11.64 -9.96
N GLU A 255 -4.91 -10.40 -9.90
CA GLU A 255 -6.32 -10.07 -9.75
C GLU A 255 -7.13 -10.35 -11.03
N ARG A 256 -8.43 -10.42 -10.91
CA ARG A 256 -9.30 -10.66 -12.06
C ARG A 256 -9.27 -9.48 -13.02
N GLY A 257 -9.41 -9.76 -14.31
CA GLY A 257 -9.39 -8.71 -15.33
C GLY A 257 -10.43 -7.61 -15.12
N ASN A 258 -11.64 -7.95 -14.66
CA ASN A 258 -12.67 -6.97 -14.33
C ASN A 258 -12.29 -6.06 -13.15
N GLU A 259 -11.70 -6.59 -12.08
CA GLU A 259 -11.26 -5.81 -10.92
C GLU A 259 -10.11 -4.84 -11.32
N MET A 260 -9.17 -5.30 -12.16
CA MET A 260 -8.14 -4.42 -12.71
C MET A 260 -8.72 -3.36 -13.66
N THR A 261 -9.74 -3.70 -14.44
CA THR A 261 -10.42 -2.73 -15.31
C THR A 261 -11.07 -1.63 -14.48
N ASP A 262 -11.69 -1.98 -13.34
CA ASP A 262 -12.26 -1.01 -12.43
C ASP A 262 -11.17 -0.05 -11.90
N VAL A 263 -10.01 -0.56 -11.46
CA VAL A 263 -8.87 0.27 -11.03
C VAL A 263 -8.40 1.20 -12.16
N LEU A 264 -8.23 0.66 -13.37
CA LEU A 264 -7.76 1.42 -14.53
C LEU A 264 -8.75 2.52 -14.97
N ASN A 265 -10.03 2.32 -14.76
CA ASN A 265 -11.06 3.32 -15.06
C ASN A 265 -11.24 4.33 -13.92
N GLU A 266 -11.20 3.89 -12.66
CA GLU A 266 -11.45 4.76 -11.51
C GLU A 266 -10.28 5.70 -11.20
N PHE A 267 -9.04 5.24 -11.24
CA PHE A 267 -7.88 6.06 -10.85
C PHE A 267 -7.70 7.33 -11.67
N PRO A 268 -7.92 7.34 -12.98
CA PRO A 268 -7.88 8.59 -13.76
C PRO A 268 -9.01 9.57 -13.42
N GLU A 269 -10.15 9.07 -12.94
CA GLU A 269 -11.31 9.90 -12.56
C GLU A 269 -11.23 10.40 -11.12
N LEU A 270 -10.54 9.67 -10.24
CA LEU A 270 -10.31 10.08 -8.86
C LEU A 270 -9.41 11.31 -8.82
N LYS A 271 -9.80 12.29 -8.03
CA LYS A 271 -9.03 13.51 -7.83
C LYS A 271 -8.21 13.42 -6.54
N ASP A 272 -6.97 13.85 -6.61
CA ASP A 272 -6.13 14.07 -5.45
C ASP A 272 -6.74 15.19 -4.59
N PRO A 273 -7.11 14.94 -3.33
CA PRO A 273 -7.80 15.91 -2.49
C PRO A 273 -6.97 17.15 -2.16
N LYS A 274 -5.64 17.05 -2.22
CA LYS A 274 -4.72 18.16 -1.90
C LYS A 274 -4.55 19.12 -3.08
N THR A 275 -4.54 18.59 -4.30
CA THR A 275 -4.22 19.37 -5.50
C THR A 275 -5.40 19.56 -6.45
N GLY A 276 -6.44 18.73 -6.34
CA GLY A 276 -7.57 18.69 -7.28
C GLY A 276 -7.26 18.02 -8.62
N GLU A 277 -6.01 17.64 -8.86
CA GLU A 277 -5.56 16.95 -10.06
C GLU A 277 -5.97 15.47 -10.06
N PRO A 278 -6.05 14.79 -11.20
CA PRO A 278 -6.28 13.34 -11.24
C PRO A 278 -5.24 12.57 -10.41
N LEU A 279 -5.70 11.55 -9.68
CA LEU A 279 -4.84 10.72 -8.83
C LEU A 279 -3.70 10.05 -9.63
N MET A 280 -3.94 9.74 -10.91
CA MET A 280 -2.92 9.21 -11.81
C MET A 280 -1.70 10.11 -11.95
N LYS A 281 -1.82 11.43 -11.75
CA LYS A 281 -0.71 12.39 -11.81
C LYS A 281 0.39 12.14 -10.75
N ARG A 282 0.14 11.28 -9.78
CA ARG A 282 1.10 10.84 -8.77
C ARG A 282 1.15 9.32 -8.58
N THR A 283 0.63 8.57 -9.54
CA THR A 283 0.45 7.12 -9.43
C THR A 283 1.19 6.37 -10.54
N VAL A 284 1.77 5.23 -10.17
CA VAL A 284 2.29 4.21 -11.10
C VAL A 284 1.44 2.96 -10.91
N LEU A 285 0.87 2.43 -12.00
CA LEU A 285 0.09 1.20 -11.98
C LEU A 285 0.88 0.04 -12.59
N ILE A 286 0.89 -1.09 -11.88
CA ILE A 286 1.39 -2.36 -12.39
C ILE A 286 0.21 -3.31 -12.41
N ALA A 287 -0.22 -3.68 -13.62
CA ALA A 287 -1.37 -4.54 -13.84
C ALA A 287 -0.92 -5.89 -14.38
N ASN A 288 -0.98 -6.90 -13.54
CA ASN A 288 -0.75 -8.30 -13.92
C ASN A 288 -1.97 -9.13 -13.55
N THR A 289 -2.83 -9.39 -14.52
CA THR A 289 -4.08 -10.12 -14.30
C THR A 289 -3.86 -11.62 -14.17
N SER A 290 -4.87 -12.34 -13.70
CA SER A 290 -4.80 -13.78 -13.41
C SER A 290 -4.58 -14.65 -14.65
N ASP A 291 -4.89 -14.16 -15.85
CA ASP A 291 -4.69 -14.81 -17.14
C ASP A 291 -3.31 -14.55 -17.75
N MET A 292 -2.54 -13.62 -17.18
CA MET A 292 -1.16 -13.38 -17.59
C MET A 292 -0.20 -14.46 -17.05
N PRO A 293 0.99 -14.64 -17.67
CA PRO A 293 1.95 -15.66 -17.27
C PRO A 293 2.36 -15.58 -15.80
N VAL A 294 2.50 -16.74 -15.16
CA VAL A 294 2.81 -16.88 -13.72
C VAL A 294 4.11 -16.19 -13.34
N ALA A 295 5.14 -16.28 -14.18
CA ALA A 295 6.43 -15.63 -13.91
C ALA A 295 6.32 -14.11 -13.87
N ALA A 296 5.54 -13.51 -14.77
CA ALA A 296 5.28 -12.07 -14.75
C ALA A 296 4.50 -11.65 -13.50
N ARG A 297 3.58 -12.49 -13.02
CA ARG A 297 2.88 -12.30 -11.76
C ARG A 297 3.85 -12.26 -10.58
N GLU A 298 4.75 -13.22 -10.52
CA GLU A 298 5.78 -13.28 -9.47
C GLU A 298 6.70 -12.06 -9.52
N ALA A 299 7.12 -11.62 -10.70
CA ALA A 299 7.98 -10.45 -10.87
C ALA A 299 7.30 -9.13 -10.53
N SER A 300 5.98 -9.01 -10.66
CA SER A 300 5.22 -7.76 -10.51
C SER A 300 5.44 -7.06 -9.18
N ILE A 301 5.52 -7.81 -8.08
CA ILE A 301 5.77 -7.28 -6.74
C ILE A 301 7.16 -6.63 -6.65
N TYR A 302 8.17 -7.28 -7.20
CA TYR A 302 9.54 -6.76 -7.20
C TYR A 302 9.69 -5.54 -8.11
N THR A 303 9.01 -5.54 -9.26
CA THR A 303 8.95 -4.38 -10.15
C THR A 303 8.35 -3.17 -9.41
N GLY A 304 7.22 -3.36 -8.74
CA GLY A 304 6.55 -2.32 -7.97
C GLY A 304 7.39 -1.75 -6.83
N ILE A 305 7.97 -2.62 -6.00
CA ILE A 305 8.75 -2.15 -4.86
C ILE A 305 10.05 -1.45 -5.29
N THR A 306 10.65 -1.87 -6.41
CA THR A 306 11.84 -1.19 -6.95
C THR A 306 11.52 0.23 -7.43
N ILE A 307 10.39 0.41 -8.10
CA ILE A 307 9.90 1.74 -8.51
C ILE A 307 9.60 2.60 -7.27
N ALA A 308 8.97 2.03 -6.25
CA ALA A 308 8.71 2.72 -4.99
C ALA A 308 10.00 3.19 -4.30
N GLU A 309 11.02 2.34 -4.23
CA GLU A 309 12.33 2.68 -3.68
C GLU A 309 13.04 3.77 -4.50
N TYR A 310 12.86 3.79 -5.82
CA TYR A 310 13.43 4.82 -6.68
C TYR A 310 12.89 6.22 -6.35
N PHE A 311 11.57 6.36 -6.17
CA PHE A 311 10.98 7.62 -5.75
C PHE A 311 11.30 7.96 -4.29
N ARG A 312 11.43 6.97 -3.41
CA ARG A 312 11.95 7.15 -2.04
C ARG A 312 13.34 7.81 -2.07
N ASP A 313 14.21 7.38 -2.96
CA ASP A 313 15.58 7.90 -3.08
C ASP A 313 15.60 9.38 -3.48
N MET A 314 14.55 9.88 -4.12
CA MET A 314 14.34 11.30 -4.38
C MET A 314 13.89 12.08 -3.14
N GLY A 315 13.54 11.39 -2.04
CA GLY A 315 13.05 11.93 -0.79
C GLY A 315 11.53 12.00 -0.68
N TYR A 316 10.80 11.32 -1.56
CA TYR A 316 9.34 11.21 -1.48
C TYR A 316 8.90 10.20 -0.43
N ASN A 317 7.71 10.44 0.12
CA ASN A 317 6.96 9.46 0.88
C ASN A 317 6.09 8.66 -0.09
N VAL A 318 6.44 7.40 -0.28
CA VAL A 318 5.78 6.51 -1.24
C VAL A 318 4.94 5.50 -0.49
N ALA A 319 3.74 5.24 -0.96
CA ALA A 319 2.95 4.09 -0.53
C ALA A 319 2.85 3.08 -1.67
N ILE A 320 3.20 1.82 -1.40
CA ILE A 320 2.98 0.72 -2.32
C ILE A 320 1.84 -0.14 -1.81
N MET A 321 0.89 -0.43 -2.69
CA MET A 321 -0.25 -1.30 -2.44
C MET A 321 -0.15 -2.52 -3.33
N ALA A 322 -0.14 -3.70 -2.72
CA ALA A 322 -0.08 -4.97 -3.44
C ALA A 322 -1.41 -5.71 -3.28
N ASP A 323 -2.13 -5.84 -4.37
CA ASP A 323 -3.41 -6.55 -4.44
C ASP A 323 -3.33 -7.73 -5.43
N SER A 324 -3.14 -8.97 -5.02
CA SER A 324 -2.95 -9.40 -3.64
C SER A 324 -1.66 -10.23 -3.49
N THR A 325 -1.08 -10.21 -2.30
CA THR A 325 0.10 -11.03 -1.99
C THR A 325 -0.24 -12.52 -1.97
N SER A 326 -1.50 -12.91 -1.76
CA SER A 326 -1.95 -14.30 -1.88
C SER A 326 -1.78 -14.84 -3.31
N ARG A 327 -2.11 -14.04 -4.32
CA ARG A 327 -1.93 -14.41 -5.73
C ARG A 327 -0.46 -14.50 -6.12
N TRP A 328 0.37 -13.64 -5.53
CA TRP A 328 1.82 -13.75 -5.67
C TRP A 328 2.36 -15.04 -5.04
N ALA A 329 1.89 -15.41 -3.85
CA ALA A 329 2.26 -16.67 -3.20
C ALA A 329 1.80 -17.89 -4.01
N GLU A 330 0.61 -17.85 -4.63
CA GLU A 330 0.16 -18.88 -5.56
C GLU A 330 1.11 -19.03 -6.77
N ALA A 331 1.63 -17.92 -7.29
CA ALA A 331 2.63 -17.97 -8.35
C ALA A 331 3.93 -18.66 -7.89
N LEU A 332 4.39 -18.37 -6.67
CA LEU A 332 5.55 -19.08 -6.09
C LEU A 332 5.28 -20.58 -5.93
N ARG A 333 4.08 -20.97 -5.48
CA ARG A 333 3.68 -22.37 -5.35
C ARG A 333 3.68 -23.08 -6.69
N GLU A 334 3.15 -22.44 -7.73
CA GLU A 334 3.12 -23.02 -9.06
C GLU A 334 4.54 -23.20 -9.65
N MET A 335 5.40 -22.20 -9.47
CA MET A 335 6.79 -22.27 -9.93
C MET A 335 7.56 -23.37 -9.20
N SER A 336 7.46 -23.43 -7.88
CA SER A 336 8.09 -24.47 -7.04
C SER A 336 7.62 -25.88 -7.42
N GLY A 337 6.32 -26.06 -7.66
CA GLY A 337 5.76 -27.34 -8.11
C GLY A 337 6.30 -27.79 -9.47
N ARG A 338 6.53 -26.84 -10.39
CA ARG A 338 7.11 -27.15 -11.71
C ARG A 338 8.60 -27.51 -11.66
N LEU A 339 9.32 -26.95 -10.67
CA LEU A 339 10.71 -27.28 -10.37
C LEU A 339 10.85 -28.59 -9.59
N GLU A 340 9.74 -29.22 -9.23
CA GLU A 340 9.72 -30.44 -8.41
C GLU A 340 10.42 -30.24 -7.05
N GLU A 341 10.36 -29.01 -6.49
CA GLU A 341 10.88 -28.72 -5.16
C GLU A 341 10.03 -29.40 -4.09
N MET A 342 10.65 -29.74 -2.96
CA MET A 342 9.90 -30.32 -1.84
C MET A 342 8.88 -29.32 -1.31
N PRO A 343 7.58 -29.63 -1.32
CA PRO A 343 6.56 -28.71 -0.84
C PRO A 343 6.58 -28.60 0.69
N GLY A 344 6.33 -27.40 1.18
CA GLY A 344 5.97 -27.13 2.57
C GLY A 344 4.46 -27.23 2.80
N ASP A 345 3.98 -26.49 3.80
CA ASP A 345 2.55 -26.48 4.19
C ASP A 345 1.66 -26.09 3.00
N GLU A 346 0.58 -26.82 2.80
CA GLU A 346 -0.40 -26.65 1.72
C GLU A 346 0.21 -26.55 0.29
N GLY A 347 1.39 -27.13 0.09
CA GLY A 347 2.08 -27.14 -1.19
C GLY A 347 2.83 -25.84 -1.52
N TYR A 348 2.93 -24.89 -0.60
CA TYR A 348 3.77 -23.72 -0.77
C TYR A 348 5.25 -24.07 -0.62
N PRO A 349 6.15 -23.31 -1.26
CA PRO A 349 7.58 -23.52 -1.05
C PRO A 349 8.00 -23.20 0.39
N ALA A 350 8.98 -23.93 0.91
CA ALA A 350 9.50 -23.73 2.27
C ALA A 350 10.03 -22.29 2.52
N TYR A 351 10.42 -21.61 1.45
CA TYR A 351 10.92 -20.22 1.49
C TYR A 351 9.84 -19.14 1.36
N LEU A 352 8.54 -19.48 1.43
CA LEU A 352 7.45 -18.50 1.31
C LEU A 352 7.61 -17.34 2.30
N SER A 353 7.83 -17.65 3.58
CA SER A 353 7.98 -16.63 4.63
C SER A 353 9.18 -15.71 4.38
N SER A 354 10.30 -16.26 3.90
CA SER A 354 11.50 -15.47 3.57
C SER A 354 11.23 -14.52 2.40
N ARG A 355 10.51 -14.97 1.37
CA ARG A 355 10.15 -14.12 0.22
C ARG A 355 9.20 -12.99 0.59
N LEU A 356 8.20 -13.28 1.44
CA LEU A 356 7.33 -12.24 1.99
C LEU A 356 8.11 -11.23 2.84
N ALA A 357 9.02 -11.71 3.69
CA ALA A 357 9.88 -10.84 4.49
C ALA A 357 10.76 -9.94 3.61
N GLU A 358 11.41 -10.48 2.57
CA GLU A 358 12.21 -9.70 1.62
C GLU A 358 11.42 -8.54 0.99
N PHE A 359 10.15 -8.75 0.66
CA PHE A 359 9.29 -7.69 0.13
C PHE A 359 9.00 -6.61 1.19
N TYR A 360 8.50 -7.01 2.36
CA TYR A 360 8.12 -6.06 3.40
C TYR A 360 9.31 -5.34 4.04
N GLU A 361 10.48 -5.98 4.11
CA GLU A 361 11.71 -5.36 4.63
C GLU A 361 12.25 -4.22 3.75
N ARG A 362 11.86 -4.18 2.48
CA ARG A 362 12.19 -3.07 1.57
C ARG A 362 11.41 -1.79 1.89
N ALA A 363 10.33 -1.87 2.66
CA ALA A 363 9.65 -0.73 3.23
C ALA A 363 10.44 -0.12 4.41
N GLY A 364 10.23 1.14 4.68
CA GLY A 364 10.83 1.85 5.82
C GLY A 364 11.04 3.33 5.54
N ILE A 365 11.40 4.06 6.58
CA ILE A 365 11.96 5.41 6.47
C ILE A 365 13.47 5.25 6.43
N VAL A 366 14.11 5.92 5.47
CA VAL A 366 15.56 5.85 5.31
C VAL A 366 16.17 7.23 5.08
N LYS A 367 17.39 7.41 5.55
CA LYS A 367 18.27 8.45 5.05
C LYS A 367 18.82 8.02 3.70
N VAL A 368 18.46 8.73 2.67
CA VAL A 368 18.85 8.40 1.30
C VAL A 368 20.32 8.70 1.06
N LEU A 369 20.89 8.10 0.02
CA LEU A 369 22.25 8.39 -0.41
C LEU A 369 22.37 9.84 -0.91
N GLY A 370 23.60 10.32 -1.03
CA GLY A 370 23.90 11.67 -1.46
C GLY A 370 24.57 12.48 -0.36
N SER A 371 25.04 13.68 -0.70
CA SER A 371 25.73 14.58 0.24
C SER A 371 24.77 15.28 1.21
N MET A 372 23.51 15.45 0.83
CA MET A 372 22.49 16.09 1.66
C MET A 372 21.90 15.11 2.67
N ASP A 373 21.55 15.61 3.86
CA ASP A 373 20.79 14.85 4.85
C ASP A 373 19.29 14.89 4.51
N LYS A 374 18.84 13.90 3.77
CA LYS A 374 17.48 13.80 3.24
C LYS A 374 16.87 12.44 3.56
N THR A 375 15.62 12.45 3.93
CA THR A 375 14.83 11.24 4.20
C THR A 375 13.82 10.99 3.10
N GLY A 376 13.51 9.71 2.89
CA GLY A 376 12.40 9.25 2.08
C GLY A 376 11.79 8.00 2.71
N SER A 377 10.59 7.65 2.34
CA SER A 377 9.92 6.49 2.91
C SER A 377 9.18 5.66 1.87
N VAL A 378 9.08 4.35 2.14
CA VAL A 378 8.18 3.43 1.47
C VAL A 378 7.31 2.77 2.53
N SER A 379 6.01 2.98 2.45
CA SER A 379 5.02 2.27 3.26
C SER A 379 4.41 1.16 2.41
N ALA A 380 4.42 -0.08 2.90
CA ALA A 380 3.92 -1.24 2.15
C ALA A 380 2.62 -1.76 2.76
N ILE A 381 1.58 -1.87 1.93
CA ILE A 381 0.26 -2.39 2.30
C ILE A 381 -0.06 -3.55 1.37
N GLY A 382 -0.15 -4.75 1.93
CA GLY A 382 -0.47 -5.97 1.20
C GLY A 382 -1.87 -6.47 1.49
N ALA A 383 -2.68 -6.65 0.45
CA ALA A 383 -3.93 -7.38 0.58
C ALA A 383 -3.66 -8.88 0.65
N VAL A 384 -4.38 -9.56 1.52
CA VAL A 384 -4.33 -11.02 1.65
C VAL A 384 -5.74 -11.56 1.44
N SER A 385 -5.87 -12.60 0.63
CA SER A 385 -7.16 -13.23 0.30
C SER A 385 -7.19 -14.67 0.81
N PRO A 386 -7.37 -14.87 2.12
CA PRO A 386 -7.40 -16.22 2.68
C PRO A 386 -8.61 -16.98 2.16
N PRO A 387 -8.45 -18.24 1.68
CA PRO A 387 -9.55 -19.06 1.25
C PRO A 387 -10.57 -19.27 2.37
N GLY A 388 -11.86 -19.01 2.09
CA GLY A 388 -12.91 -19.10 3.10
C GLY A 388 -12.80 -18.12 4.28
N GLY A 389 -11.89 -17.17 4.24
CA GLY A 389 -11.61 -16.26 5.35
C GLY A 389 -10.78 -16.87 6.48
N ASP A 390 -10.18 -18.02 6.25
CA ASP A 390 -9.35 -18.73 7.24
C ASP A 390 -7.95 -18.12 7.35
N LEU A 391 -7.69 -17.41 8.44
CA LEU A 391 -6.41 -16.78 8.72
C LEU A 391 -5.32 -17.78 9.16
N SER A 392 -5.64 -19.05 9.35
CA SER A 392 -4.67 -20.09 9.71
C SER A 392 -3.86 -20.60 8.51
N GLU A 393 -4.26 -20.23 7.28
CA GLU A 393 -3.57 -20.64 6.06
C GLU A 393 -2.13 -20.06 5.97
N PRO A 394 -1.20 -20.72 5.24
CA PRO A 394 0.23 -20.40 5.29
C PRO A 394 0.59 -18.96 4.91
N VAL A 395 -0.07 -18.36 3.92
CA VAL A 395 0.25 -16.99 3.47
C VAL A 395 -0.15 -15.97 4.53
N SER A 396 -1.35 -16.11 5.10
CA SER A 396 -1.81 -15.25 6.19
C SER A 396 -0.93 -15.38 7.42
N GLN A 397 -0.58 -16.60 7.83
CA GLN A 397 0.29 -16.84 8.98
C GLN A 397 1.70 -16.28 8.77
N ALA A 398 2.28 -16.45 7.58
CA ALA A 398 3.58 -15.88 7.25
C ALA A 398 3.53 -14.34 7.27
N THR A 399 2.47 -13.76 6.70
CA THR A 399 2.28 -12.31 6.66
C THR A 399 2.12 -11.71 8.05
N LEU A 400 1.30 -12.33 8.92
CA LEU A 400 1.07 -11.89 10.30
C LEU A 400 2.35 -11.80 11.14
N ARG A 401 3.32 -12.67 10.87
CA ARG A 401 4.62 -12.66 11.59
C ARG A 401 5.53 -11.51 11.16
N ILE A 402 5.27 -10.91 10.01
CA ILE A 402 6.14 -9.89 9.39
C ILE A 402 5.57 -8.50 9.58
N VAL A 403 4.27 -8.31 9.32
CA VAL A 403 3.63 -7.00 9.37
C VAL A 403 3.47 -6.50 10.79
N LYS A 404 3.48 -5.18 10.94
CA LYS A 404 3.27 -4.50 12.24
C LYS A 404 1.82 -4.04 12.42
N VAL A 405 1.07 -3.94 11.33
CA VAL A 405 -0.34 -3.54 11.33
C VAL A 405 -1.15 -4.59 10.61
N PHE A 406 -2.28 -4.94 11.18
CA PHE A 406 -3.20 -5.93 10.67
C PHE A 406 -4.62 -5.35 10.69
N TRP A 407 -5.21 -5.19 9.52
CA TRP A 407 -6.59 -4.74 9.33
C TRP A 407 -7.44 -5.90 8.84
N GLY A 408 -7.86 -6.75 9.76
CA GLY A 408 -8.68 -7.91 9.45
C GLY A 408 -10.08 -7.53 9.01
N LEU A 409 -10.47 -7.87 7.78
CA LEU A 409 -11.80 -7.59 7.26
C LEU A 409 -12.77 -8.72 7.60
N SER A 410 -13.93 -8.35 8.14
CA SER A 410 -15.00 -9.26 8.57
C SER A 410 -16.11 -9.36 7.52
N ALA A 411 -16.42 -10.58 7.08
CA ALA A 411 -17.58 -10.82 6.24
C ALA A 411 -18.90 -10.43 6.95
N GLN A 412 -18.99 -10.62 8.27
CA GLN A 412 -20.18 -10.27 9.04
C GLN A 412 -20.44 -8.76 9.03
N LEU A 413 -19.38 -7.93 9.21
CA LEU A 413 -19.49 -6.48 9.12
C LEU A 413 -19.90 -6.06 7.69
N ALA A 414 -19.31 -6.67 6.67
CA ALA A 414 -19.66 -6.40 5.29
C ALA A 414 -21.12 -6.74 4.97
N TYR A 415 -21.63 -7.88 5.46
CA TYR A 415 -23.06 -8.25 5.33
C TYR A 415 -23.99 -7.26 6.04
N LYS A 416 -23.56 -6.72 7.18
CA LYS A 416 -24.28 -5.63 7.88
C LYS A 416 -24.13 -4.27 7.19
N ARG A 417 -23.40 -4.19 6.07
CA ARG A 417 -23.04 -2.96 5.36
C ARG A 417 -22.27 -1.96 6.22
N HIS A 418 -21.54 -2.46 7.20
CA HIS A 418 -20.62 -1.66 7.99
C HIS A 418 -19.26 -1.60 7.27
N PHE A 419 -18.89 -0.43 6.79
CA PHE A 419 -17.64 -0.19 6.07
C PHE A 419 -16.88 1.00 6.69
N PRO A 420 -15.54 0.97 6.69
CA PRO A 420 -14.70 -0.17 6.35
C PRO A 420 -15.01 -1.38 7.25
N ALA A 421 -15.04 -2.58 6.66
CA ALA A 421 -15.39 -3.79 7.40
C ALA A 421 -14.22 -4.33 8.27
N ILE A 422 -13.40 -3.44 8.80
CA ILE A 422 -12.25 -3.75 9.65
C ILE A 422 -12.77 -4.16 11.03
N ASP A 423 -12.49 -5.40 11.39
CA ASP A 423 -12.89 -5.97 12.67
C ASP A 423 -11.94 -5.47 13.78
N TRP A 424 -12.49 -4.68 14.70
CA TRP A 424 -11.73 -4.07 15.79
C TRP A 424 -11.32 -5.04 16.89
N LEU A 425 -11.89 -6.25 16.94
CA LEU A 425 -11.52 -7.26 17.93
C LEU A 425 -10.29 -8.07 17.54
N ILE A 426 -10.04 -8.22 16.22
CA ILE A 426 -8.92 -9.02 15.71
C ILE A 426 -7.80 -8.18 15.12
N SER A 427 -8.07 -6.92 14.77
CA SER A 427 -7.10 -6.01 14.18
C SER A 427 -6.14 -5.44 15.23
N TYR A 428 -4.94 -5.08 14.81
CA TYR A 428 -3.95 -4.46 15.70
C TYR A 428 -2.98 -3.54 14.95
N SER A 429 -2.31 -2.66 15.71
CA SER A 429 -1.18 -1.87 15.24
C SER A 429 -0.10 -1.85 16.33
N LEU A 430 1.09 -2.35 15.98
CA LEU A 430 2.26 -2.31 16.85
C LEU A 430 3.00 -0.96 16.78
N TYR A 431 2.55 -0.03 15.94
CA TYR A 431 3.09 1.33 15.88
C TYR A 431 2.38 2.29 16.83
N ALA A 432 1.15 1.98 17.29
CA ALA A 432 0.31 2.92 18.04
C ALA A 432 1.03 3.55 19.24
N ASP A 433 1.66 2.72 20.08
CA ASP A 433 2.34 3.19 21.29
C ASP A 433 3.56 4.06 20.97
N ARG A 434 4.30 3.75 19.89
CA ARG A 434 5.47 4.53 19.45
C ARG A 434 5.09 5.91 18.94
N MET A 435 3.90 6.02 18.37
CA MET A 435 3.40 7.28 17.82
C MET A 435 2.65 8.11 18.87
N GLY A 436 2.53 7.63 20.12
CA GLY A 436 1.82 8.31 21.20
C GLY A 436 2.28 9.75 21.39
N GLU A 437 3.59 9.98 21.52
CA GLU A 437 4.16 11.32 21.67
C GLU A 437 3.81 12.24 20.47
N TRP A 438 3.79 11.68 19.27
CA TRP A 438 3.40 12.44 18.09
C TRP A 438 1.93 12.88 18.15
N TYR A 439 1.02 11.96 18.53
CA TYR A 439 -0.40 12.27 18.69
C TYR A 439 -0.66 13.28 19.78
N GLU A 440 -0.02 13.14 20.95
CA GLU A 440 -0.14 14.09 22.05
C GLU A 440 0.30 15.49 21.67
N LYS A 441 1.37 15.61 20.88
CA LYS A 441 1.90 16.89 20.44
C LYS A 441 1.10 17.53 19.30
N ASN A 442 0.57 16.74 18.38
CA ASN A 442 0.01 17.25 17.12
C ASN A 442 -1.53 17.19 17.05
N VAL A 443 -2.18 16.37 17.89
CA VAL A 443 -3.64 16.19 17.88
C VAL A 443 -4.25 16.62 19.20
N GLY A 444 -3.87 16.00 20.30
CA GLY A 444 -4.37 16.32 21.64
C GLY A 444 -3.71 15.48 22.70
N THR A 445 -3.48 16.07 23.86
CA THR A 445 -2.74 15.43 24.98
C THR A 445 -3.42 14.18 25.53
N ASP A 446 -4.73 14.05 25.35
CA ASP A 446 -5.57 12.93 25.79
C ASP A 446 -5.97 11.98 24.65
N PHE A 447 -5.39 12.14 23.44
CA PHE A 447 -5.76 11.31 22.28
C PHE A 447 -5.56 9.81 22.52
N MET A 448 -4.44 9.43 23.16
CA MET A 448 -4.14 8.04 23.47
C MET A 448 -5.08 7.47 24.55
N GLU A 449 -5.53 8.31 25.49
CA GLU A 449 -6.55 7.92 26.49
C GLU A 449 -7.90 7.69 25.82
N LEU A 450 -8.29 8.56 24.88
CA LEU A 450 -9.52 8.41 24.09
C LEU A 450 -9.48 7.12 23.24
N ARG A 451 -8.35 6.83 22.62
CA ARG A 451 -8.15 5.57 21.91
C ARG A 451 -8.35 4.36 22.84
N ALA A 452 -7.70 4.37 24.00
CA ALA A 452 -7.84 3.30 24.99
C ALA A 452 -9.29 3.15 25.47
N PHE A 453 -9.98 4.27 25.72
CA PHE A 453 -11.40 4.28 26.06
C PHE A 453 -12.25 3.57 24.99
N VAL A 454 -12.09 3.94 23.72
CA VAL A 454 -12.84 3.33 22.61
C VAL A 454 -12.59 1.81 22.54
N MET A 455 -11.34 1.39 22.63
CA MET A 455 -10.98 -0.03 22.61
C MET A 455 -11.61 -0.80 23.78
N ASN A 456 -11.58 -0.23 24.97
CA ASN A 456 -12.17 -0.85 26.16
C ASN A 456 -13.70 -0.99 26.03
N VAL A 457 -14.40 0.06 25.60
CA VAL A 457 -15.85 0.03 25.40
C VAL A 457 -16.25 -1.04 24.37
N LEU A 458 -15.52 -1.16 23.26
CA LEU A 458 -15.80 -2.18 22.25
C LEU A 458 -15.51 -3.62 22.74
N GLN A 459 -14.50 -3.81 23.59
CA GLN A 459 -14.22 -5.10 24.22
C GLN A 459 -15.30 -5.47 25.25
N GLU A 460 -15.72 -4.50 26.08
CA GLU A 460 -16.81 -4.70 27.04
C GLU A 460 -18.12 -5.02 26.33
N GLU A 461 -18.44 -4.34 25.22
CA GLU A 461 -19.61 -4.63 24.39
C GLU A 461 -19.61 -6.10 23.95
N ALA A 462 -18.50 -6.63 23.43
CA ALA A 462 -18.42 -8.01 22.99
C ALA A 462 -18.77 -9.00 24.12
N SER A 463 -18.31 -8.73 25.33
CA SER A 463 -18.64 -9.54 26.52
C SER A 463 -20.09 -9.38 26.95
N LEU A 464 -20.63 -8.17 26.92
CA LEU A 464 -22.02 -7.88 27.29
C LEU A 464 -23.02 -8.46 26.28
N GLU A 465 -22.70 -8.47 24.97
CA GLU A 465 -23.54 -9.08 23.93
C GLU A 465 -23.74 -10.58 24.16
N GLU A 466 -22.72 -11.29 24.65
CA GLU A 466 -22.86 -12.69 25.04
C GLU A 466 -23.85 -12.87 26.20
N ILE A 467 -23.77 -12.00 27.20
CA ILE A 467 -24.69 -12.01 28.34
C ILE A 467 -26.12 -11.71 27.88
N VAL A 468 -26.29 -10.66 27.07
CA VAL A 468 -27.61 -10.26 26.52
C VAL A 468 -28.25 -11.40 25.73
N ARG A 469 -27.44 -12.14 24.94
CA ARG A 469 -27.94 -13.28 24.17
C ARG A 469 -28.48 -14.42 25.04
N LEU A 470 -27.90 -14.59 26.24
CA LEU A 470 -28.27 -15.68 27.16
C LEU A 470 -29.42 -15.29 28.08
N VAL A 471 -29.46 -14.08 28.62
CA VAL A 471 -30.36 -13.68 29.72
C VAL A 471 -31.23 -12.46 29.42
N GLY A 472 -31.01 -11.77 28.30
CA GLY A 472 -31.78 -10.60 27.88
C GLY A 472 -31.23 -9.27 28.41
N MET A 473 -31.65 -8.17 27.77
CA MET A 473 -31.23 -6.80 28.10
C MET A 473 -31.66 -6.33 29.49
N ASP A 474 -32.81 -6.78 29.98
CA ASP A 474 -33.41 -6.31 31.23
C ASP A 474 -32.61 -6.72 32.48
N THR A 475 -31.68 -7.65 32.33
CA THR A 475 -30.81 -8.09 33.43
C THR A 475 -29.55 -7.27 33.59
N LEU A 476 -29.25 -6.41 32.64
CA LEU A 476 -28.05 -5.57 32.67
C LEU A 476 -28.20 -4.40 33.66
N SER A 477 -27.09 -4.07 34.30
CA SER A 477 -27.01 -2.82 35.07
C SER A 477 -27.15 -1.60 34.17
N TYR A 478 -27.57 -0.46 34.75
CA TYR A 478 -27.66 0.80 33.99
C TYR A 478 -26.30 1.18 33.38
N LYS A 479 -25.20 0.94 34.10
CA LYS A 479 -23.85 1.19 33.60
C LYS A 479 -23.55 0.33 32.37
N ASP A 480 -23.91 -0.95 32.37
CA ASP A 480 -23.70 -1.85 31.23
C ASP A 480 -24.53 -1.43 30.01
N ARG A 481 -25.77 -0.94 30.26
CA ARG A 481 -26.61 -0.37 29.19
C ARG A 481 -26.00 0.89 28.59
N MET A 482 -25.41 1.78 29.41
CA MET A 482 -24.67 2.96 28.94
C MET A 482 -23.45 2.56 28.12
N THR A 483 -22.72 1.52 28.53
CA THR A 483 -21.60 0.96 27.77
C THR A 483 -22.05 0.45 26.39
N LEU A 484 -23.14 -0.32 26.32
CA LEU A 484 -23.70 -0.81 25.06
C LEU A 484 -24.15 0.32 24.14
N GLU A 485 -24.80 1.35 24.68
CA GLU A 485 -25.25 2.50 23.89
C GLU A 485 -24.06 3.32 23.35
N THR A 486 -23.04 3.51 24.18
CA THR A 486 -21.80 4.18 23.75
C THR A 486 -21.05 3.36 22.70
N ALA A 487 -20.98 2.04 22.87
CA ALA A 487 -20.38 1.15 21.87
C ALA A 487 -21.11 1.22 20.53
N LYS A 488 -22.45 1.30 20.55
CA LYS A 488 -23.27 1.50 19.36
C LYS A 488 -22.92 2.83 18.66
N MET A 489 -22.80 3.93 19.41
CA MET A 489 -22.36 5.21 18.84
C MET A 489 -20.97 5.11 18.22
N ILE A 490 -20.03 4.45 18.89
CA ILE A 490 -18.68 4.23 18.36
C ILE A 490 -18.75 3.47 17.04
N ARG A 491 -19.49 2.37 16.98
CA ARG A 491 -19.59 1.54 15.75
C ARG A 491 -20.31 2.27 14.61
N GLU A 492 -21.48 2.82 14.86
CA GLU A 492 -22.37 3.33 13.81
C GLU A 492 -22.03 4.78 13.41
N ASP A 493 -21.64 5.61 14.37
CA ASP A 493 -21.44 7.04 14.16
C ASP A 493 -19.98 7.40 13.93
N TYR A 494 -19.05 6.65 14.52
CA TYR A 494 -17.62 6.93 14.40
C TYR A 494 -16.88 5.98 13.46
N LEU A 495 -16.97 4.66 13.67
CA LEU A 495 -16.19 3.69 12.88
C LEU A 495 -16.78 3.45 11.49
N HIS A 496 -18.12 3.48 11.37
CA HIS A 496 -18.78 3.40 10.07
C HIS A 496 -18.53 4.68 9.28
N GLN A 497 -17.86 4.54 8.12
CA GLN A 497 -17.43 5.65 7.26
C GLN A 497 -17.77 5.35 5.80
N ASN A 498 -18.53 6.25 5.17
CA ASN A 498 -18.98 6.05 3.79
C ASN A 498 -17.92 6.60 2.80
N ALA A 499 -17.26 5.69 2.10
CA ALA A 499 -16.25 6.00 1.09
C ALA A 499 -16.76 6.85 -0.09
N PHE A 500 -18.05 6.81 -0.35
CA PHE A 500 -18.70 7.48 -1.49
C PHE A 500 -19.43 8.78 -1.11
N HIS A 501 -19.41 9.18 0.17
CA HIS A 501 -20.02 10.42 0.63
C HIS A 501 -18.99 11.56 0.57
N GLU A 502 -19.39 12.72 0.05
CA GLU A 502 -18.49 13.87 -0.17
C GLU A 502 -17.71 14.29 1.09
N THR A 503 -18.37 14.33 2.24
CA THR A 503 -17.75 14.76 3.51
C THR A 503 -17.20 13.59 4.30
N ASP A 504 -17.94 12.46 4.37
CA ASP A 504 -17.60 11.34 5.26
C ASP A 504 -16.45 10.46 4.71
N THR A 505 -16.14 10.54 3.41
CA THR A 505 -15.05 9.76 2.79
C THR A 505 -13.67 10.03 3.40
N TYR A 506 -13.49 11.22 3.98
CA TYR A 506 -12.27 11.65 4.66
C TYR A 506 -12.61 12.36 5.97
N THR A 507 -11.85 12.09 7.01
CA THR A 507 -11.97 12.79 8.29
C THR A 507 -10.58 13.18 8.78
N SER A 508 -10.33 14.48 9.00
CA SER A 508 -9.07 14.96 9.55
C SER A 508 -8.85 14.47 10.99
N LEU A 509 -7.60 14.41 11.45
CA LEU A 509 -7.29 14.02 12.82
C LEU A 509 -7.92 14.96 13.86
N ASP A 510 -8.01 16.27 13.57
CA ASP A 510 -8.68 17.22 14.47
C ASP A 510 -10.17 16.89 14.60
N LYS A 511 -10.84 16.64 13.48
CA LYS A 511 -12.26 16.23 13.50
C LYS A 511 -12.46 14.88 14.19
N GLN A 512 -11.59 13.91 13.94
CA GLN A 512 -11.61 12.61 14.64
C GLN A 512 -11.51 12.80 16.16
N TYR A 513 -10.57 13.62 16.60
CA TYR A 513 -10.36 13.93 18.01
C TYR A 513 -11.58 14.57 18.66
N ARG A 514 -12.19 15.57 18.00
CA ARG A 514 -13.42 16.23 18.49
C ARG A 514 -14.60 15.29 18.58
N MET A 515 -14.79 14.43 17.58
CA MET A 515 -15.83 13.40 17.61
C MET A 515 -15.65 12.45 18.80
N LEU A 516 -14.43 12.00 19.05
CA LEU A 516 -14.12 11.12 20.19
C LEU A 516 -14.37 11.80 21.53
N LYS A 517 -14.02 13.06 21.67
CA LYS A 517 -14.30 13.84 22.89
C LYS A 517 -15.78 13.94 23.17
N LEU A 518 -16.61 14.18 22.17
CA LEU A 518 -18.05 14.20 22.33
C LEU A 518 -18.61 12.87 22.80
N ILE A 519 -18.16 11.76 22.21
CA ILE A 519 -18.60 10.41 22.60
C ILE A 519 -18.15 10.09 24.03
N LYS A 520 -16.92 10.41 24.40
CA LYS A 520 -16.40 10.22 25.76
C LYS A 520 -17.17 11.05 26.77
N LYS A 521 -17.45 12.32 26.46
CA LYS A 521 -18.25 13.23 27.32
C LYS A 521 -19.68 12.71 27.49
N PHE A 522 -20.30 12.19 26.40
CA PHE A 522 -21.61 11.54 26.50
C PHE A 522 -21.58 10.36 27.48
N TYR A 523 -20.56 9.50 27.37
CA TYR A 523 -20.40 8.36 28.27
C TYR A 523 -20.24 8.80 29.74
N ASP A 524 -19.38 9.78 30.01
CA ASP A 524 -19.09 10.23 31.36
C ASP A 524 -20.32 10.91 32.00
N LEU A 525 -20.89 11.89 31.32
CA LEU A 525 -22.07 12.62 31.83
C LEU A 525 -23.32 11.73 31.86
N GLY A 526 -23.46 10.80 30.91
CA GLY A 526 -24.56 9.84 30.92
C GLY A 526 -24.49 8.89 32.12
N ASN A 527 -23.31 8.37 32.44
CA ASN A 527 -23.12 7.56 33.64
C ASN A 527 -23.37 8.38 34.95
N GLU A 528 -22.93 9.64 34.98
CA GLU A 528 -23.19 10.54 36.09
C GLU A 528 -24.70 10.80 36.27
N ALA A 529 -25.42 11.08 35.17
CA ALA A 529 -26.87 11.30 35.23
C ALA A 529 -27.64 10.07 35.73
N VAL A 530 -27.30 8.88 35.23
CA VAL A 530 -27.92 7.63 35.66
C VAL A 530 -27.56 7.29 37.12
N ALA A 531 -26.35 7.58 37.56
CA ALA A 531 -25.95 7.43 38.96
C ALA A 531 -26.78 8.37 39.89
N ASN A 532 -27.24 9.52 39.39
CA ASN A 532 -28.12 10.46 40.02
C ASN A 532 -29.61 10.19 39.74
N TYR A 533 -29.94 8.92 39.44
CA TYR A 533 -31.31 8.42 39.24
C TYR A 533 -32.04 8.96 37.99
N ALA A 534 -31.35 9.55 37.02
CA ALA A 534 -31.96 9.89 35.74
C ALA A 534 -32.41 8.61 34.99
N ASP A 535 -33.53 8.70 34.28
CA ASP A 535 -33.99 7.60 33.45
C ASP A 535 -33.03 7.39 32.28
N ILE A 536 -32.54 6.17 32.13
CA ILE A 536 -31.59 5.80 31.06
C ILE A 536 -32.19 6.00 29.66
N ASP A 537 -33.49 5.80 29.51
CA ASP A 537 -34.18 5.98 28.23
C ASP A 537 -34.24 7.49 27.86
N GLU A 538 -34.40 8.40 28.84
CA GLU A 538 -34.28 9.83 28.59
C GLU A 538 -32.82 10.24 28.25
N VAL A 539 -31.83 9.67 28.94
CA VAL A 539 -30.42 9.95 28.70
C VAL A 539 -30.02 9.49 27.28
N THR A 540 -30.46 8.31 26.86
CA THR A 540 -30.11 7.77 25.56
C THR A 540 -30.91 8.37 24.40
N ALA A 541 -32.00 9.07 24.67
CA ALA A 541 -32.84 9.76 23.70
C ALA A 541 -32.58 11.29 23.62
N CYS A 542 -31.54 11.81 24.27
CA CYS A 542 -31.25 13.25 24.25
C CYS A 542 -30.91 13.78 22.84
N GLU A 543 -31.29 15.03 22.53
CA GLU A 543 -31.10 15.62 21.20
C GLU A 543 -29.62 15.76 20.84
N ALA A 544 -28.79 16.09 21.83
CA ALA A 544 -27.34 16.21 21.61
C ALA A 544 -26.71 14.91 21.09
N LYS A 545 -27.17 13.73 21.54
CA LYS A 545 -26.70 12.44 21.03
C LYS A 545 -26.99 12.27 19.55
N GLU A 546 -28.17 12.66 19.06
CA GLU A 546 -28.50 12.61 17.63
C GLU A 546 -27.57 13.52 16.82
N LYS A 547 -27.23 14.68 17.35
CA LYS A 547 -26.27 15.60 16.72
C LYS A 547 -24.84 15.02 16.71
N ILE A 548 -24.43 14.32 17.76
CA ILE A 548 -23.15 13.57 17.77
C ILE A 548 -23.14 12.53 16.66
N GLY A 549 -24.21 11.77 16.47
CA GLY A 549 -24.33 10.78 15.39
C GLY A 549 -24.23 11.38 13.98
N ARG A 550 -24.60 12.65 13.83
CA ARG A 550 -24.48 13.38 12.56
C ARG A 550 -23.17 14.16 12.41
N ALA A 551 -22.32 14.20 13.43
CA ALA A 551 -21.08 14.98 13.42
C ALA A 551 -20.11 14.56 12.29
N LYS A 552 -20.18 13.32 11.82
CA LYS A 552 -19.39 12.83 10.68
C LYS A 552 -19.66 13.58 9.38
N TYR A 553 -20.83 14.23 9.23
CA TYR A 553 -21.21 15.01 8.05
C TYR A 553 -20.91 16.51 8.18
N ILE A 554 -20.35 16.96 9.30
CA ILE A 554 -19.88 18.34 9.45
C ILE A 554 -18.65 18.54 8.56
N GLU A 555 -18.65 19.61 7.79
CA GLU A 555 -17.51 19.95 6.94
C GLU A 555 -16.26 20.30 7.77
N GLU A 556 -15.09 20.02 7.23
CA GLU A 556 -13.80 20.31 7.89
C GLU A 556 -13.60 21.81 8.21
N SER A 557 -14.27 22.69 7.45
CA SER A 557 -14.25 24.14 7.69
C SER A 557 -15.15 24.60 8.83
N SER A 558 -16.09 23.76 9.28
CA SER A 558 -17.16 24.11 10.24
C SER A 558 -16.93 23.59 11.65
N VAL A 559 -15.67 23.59 12.09
CA VAL A 559 -15.24 23.02 13.39
C VAL A 559 -15.94 23.66 14.60
N ALA A 560 -16.37 24.92 14.51
CA ALA A 560 -17.12 25.60 15.58
C ALA A 560 -18.43 24.89 15.94
N SER A 561 -19.03 24.14 15.02
CA SER A 561 -20.26 23.37 15.29
C SER A 561 -20.08 22.29 16.36
N PHE A 562 -18.84 21.79 16.54
CA PHE A 562 -18.54 20.82 17.60
C PHE A 562 -18.66 21.44 19.00
N ASP A 563 -18.27 22.70 19.15
CA ASP A 563 -18.36 23.41 20.44
C ASP A 563 -19.82 23.66 20.82
N GLU A 564 -20.70 23.89 19.83
CA GLU A 564 -22.14 24.02 20.05
C GLU A 564 -22.77 22.71 20.55
N ILE A 565 -22.40 21.59 19.89
CA ILE A 565 -22.85 20.24 20.30
C ILE A 565 -22.33 19.89 21.68
N ASP A 566 -21.09 20.23 22.01
CA ASP A 566 -20.49 20.02 23.33
C ASP A 566 -21.23 20.75 24.44
N ALA A 567 -21.53 22.02 24.23
CA ALA A 567 -22.28 22.85 25.19
C ALA A 567 -23.72 22.35 25.38
N GLU A 568 -24.37 21.91 24.29
CA GLU A 568 -25.73 21.37 24.35
C GLU A 568 -25.77 20.04 25.11
N LEU A 569 -24.84 19.14 24.83
CA LEU A 569 -24.69 17.85 25.51
C LEU A 569 -24.55 18.06 27.04
N GLU A 570 -23.69 18.98 27.43
CA GLU A 570 -23.46 19.28 28.84
C GLU A 570 -24.70 19.81 29.51
N ARG A 571 -25.43 20.74 28.85
CA ARG A 571 -26.67 21.33 29.37
C ARG A 571 -27.76 20.27 29.55
N GLU A 572 -27.98 19.40 28.52
CA GLU A 572 -29.04 18.40 28.57
C GLU A 572 -28.78 17.32 29.62
N LEU A 573 -27.59 16.76 29.66
CA LEU A 573 -27.30 15.68 30.60
C LEU A 573 -27.22 16.16 32.05
N LYS A 574 -26.73 17.38 32.30
CA LYS A 574 -26.78 17.98 33.65
C LYS A 574 -28.21 18.28 34.09
N ALA A 575 -29.09 18.69 33.19
CA ALA A 575 -30.50 18.90 33.50
C ALA A 575 -31.21 17.57 33.85
N LEU A 576 -30.92 16.49 33.14
CA LEU A 576 -31.43 15.15 33.44
C LEU A 576 -30.92 14.63 34.79
N ALA A 577 -29.64 14.85 35.12
CA ALA A 577 -29.06 14.48 36.41
C ALA A 577 -29.77 15.21 37.55
N ALA A 578 -29.97 16.55 37.42
CA ALA A 578 -30.67 17.36 38.44
C ALA A 578 -32.15 16.95 38.60
N LYS A 579 -32.83 16.54 37.51
CA LYS A 579 -34.20 16.01 37.54
C LYS A 579 -34.25 14.71 38.34
N GLY A 580 -33.33 13.75 38.05
CA GLY A 580 -33.25 12.48 38.75
C GLY A 580 -33.06 12.66 40.26
N GLU A 581 -32.17 13.55 40.69
CA GLU A 581 -31.98 13.86 42.11
C GLU A 581 -33.25 14.43 42.78
N SER A 582 -34.10 15.19 42.06
CA SER A 582 -35.29 15.80 42.58
C SER A 582 -36.48 14.84 42.72
N ASP A 583 -36.46 13.73 41.98
CA ASP A 583 -37.54 12.73 41.96
C ASP A 583 -37.32 11.59 42.99
N VAL A 584 -36.21 11.62 43.75
CA VAL A 584 -35.86 10.71 44.84
C VAL A 584 -36.03 11.44 46.17
#